data_29ded8a8b5d4f65654e7ee601ec1ca12
#
_entry.id   29ded8a8b5d4f65654e7ee601ec1ca12
#
_cell.length_a   1.000
_cell.length_b   1.000
_cell.length_c   1.000
_cell.angle_alpha   90.00
_cell.angle_beta   90.00
_cell.angle_gamma   90.00
#
_symmetry.space_group_name_H-M   'P 1'
#
loop_
_entity.id
_entity.type
_entity.pdbx_description
1 polymer ?
#
loop_
_entity_poly.entity_id
_entity_poly.type
_entity_poly.pdbx_seq_one_letter_code
_entity_poly.pdbx_strand_id
1 'polypeptide(L)'
;IEFLNPGWLTEELMPWMSKLPVNFILCHIGMLKAADGIEQQGFKDILRLVEGGKCWLKLTGLYRFSTEPGLADVEPMFRACADAAPERLIWGSDYPHLSFADHVDTIELYNLFCQWIDDDETRRQILVDNPIDLFGFS
;
A
#
# COMPACT_ATOMS: atom_id res chain seq x y z
N ILE A 1 -8.21 -6.78 11.67
CA ILE A 1 -8.57 -5.35 11.71
C ILE A 1 -8.03 -4.72 10.44
N GLU A 2 -8.84 -3.88 9.78
CA GLU A 2 -8.45 -3.16 8.58
C GLU A 2 -8.67 -1.66 8.79
N PHE A 3 -7.67 -0.84 8.48
CA PHE A 3 -7.71 0.62 8.60
C PHE A 3 -7.82 1.24 7.22
N LEU A 4 -8.90 1.99 7.01
CA LEU A 4 -9.12 2.85 5.85
C LEU A 4 -9.48 4.24 6.38
N ASN A 5 -8.53 5.14 6.36
CA ASN A 5 -8.67 6.48 6.94
C ASN A 5 -7.86 7.51 6.14
N PRO A 6 -8.21 8.81 6.23
CA PRO A 6 -7.42 9.85 5.57
C PRO A 6 -6.00 9.93 6.14
N GLY A 7 -5.05 10.37 5.31
CA GLY A 7 -3.62 10.36 5.65
C GLY A 7 -3.26 11.09 6.94
N TRP A 8 -3.88 12.25 7.20
CA TRP A 8 -3.67 12.99 8.45
C TRP A 8 -4.04 12.17 9.70
N LEU A 9 -5.09 11.36 9.62
CA LEU A 9 -5.49 10.48 10.73
C LEU A 9 -4.57 9.27 10.87
N THR A 10 -3.99 8.82 9.76
CA THR A 10 -2.97 7.74 9.78
C THR A 10 -1.81 8.14 10.70
N GLU A 11 -1.27 9.34 10.53
CA GLU A 11 -0.17 9.85 11.37
C GLU A 11 -0.55 9.93 12.85
N GLU A 12 -1.76 10.39 13.16
CA GLU A 12 -2.25 10.44 14.54
C GLU A 12 -2.43 9.06 15.18
N LEU A 13 -2.80 8.04 14.38
CA LEU A 13 -3.03 6.67 14.84
C LEU A 13 -1.74 5.85 14.98
N MET A 14 -0.62 6.25 14.37
CA MET A 14 0.64 5.52 14.38
C MET A 14 1.08 5.04 15.79
N PRO A 15 1.09 5.88 16.83
CA PRO A 15 1.53 5.45 18.15
C PRO A 15 0.63 4.39 18.77
N TRP A 16 -0.62 4.31 18.33
CA TRP A 16 -1.58 3.32 18.78
C TRP A 16 -1.45 2.04 17.95
N MET A 17 -1.37 2.14 16.62
CA MET A 17 -1.19 0.99 15.72
C MET A 17 0.06 0.18 16.07
N SER A 18 1.17 0.85 16.39
CA SER A 18 2.43 0.20 16.78
C SER A 18 2.33 -0.71 18.03
N LYS A 19 1.30 -0.50 18.86
CA LYS A 19 1.07 -1.24 20.11
C LYS A 19 0.02 -2.34 19.96
N LEU A 20 -0.61 -2.47 18.79
CA LEU A 20 -1.64 -3.49 18.60
C LEU A 20 -1.07 -4.90 18.85
N PRO A 21 -1.77 -5.75 19.63
CA PRO A 21 -1.30 -7.10 19.92
C PRO A 21 -1.61 -8.10 18.79
N VAL A 22 -2.32 -7.67 17.75
CA VAL A 22 -2.80 -8.49 16.63
C VAL A 22 -2.30 -7.97 15.29
N ASN A 23 -2.33 -8.82 14.27
CA ASN A 23 -2.11 -8.40 12.89
C ASN A 23 -3.22 -7.47 12.44
N PHE A 24 -2.88 -6.49 11.62
CA PHE A 24 -3.82 -5.54 11.03
C PHE A 24 -3.39 -5.16 9.61
N ILE A 25 -4.32 -4.58 8.87
CA ILE A 25 -4.11 -4.14 7.49
C ILE A 25 -4.24 -2.63 7.46
N LEU A 26 -3.31 -1.95 6.80
CA LEU A 26 -3.38 -0.54 6.46
C LEU A 26 -3.63 -0.38 4.96
N CYS A 27 -4.75 0.25 4.60
CA CYS A 27 -5.15 0.44 3.21
C CYS A 27 -4.45 1.61 2.55
N HIS A 28 -4.23 1.51 1.23
CA HIS A 28 -3.84 2.62 0.35
C HIS A 28 -2.56 3.34 0.81
N ILE A 29 -1.57 2.59 1.28
CA ILE A 29 -0.32 3.16 1.84
C ILE A 29 -0.61 4.25 2.89
N GLY A 30 -1.69 4.05 3.69
CA GLY A 30 -2.12 4.99 4.73
C GLY A 30 -2.70 6.30 4.18
N MET A 31 -2.95 6.42 2.87
CA MET A 31 -3.46 7.62 2.20
C MET A 31 -2.63 8.90 2.45
N LEU A 32 -1.35 8.75 2.68
CA LEU A 32 -0.43 9.88 2.79
C LEU A 32 -0.27 10.55 1.42
N LYS A 33 -0.11 11.87 1.40
CA LYS A 33 0.06 12.61 0.14
C LYS A 33 1.35 12.18 -0.56
N ALA A 34 1.22 11.67 -1.79
CA ALA A 34 2.38 11.25 -2.58
C ALA A 34 3.34 12.41 -2.89
N ALA A 35 2.81 13.61 -3.12
CA ALA A 35 3.58 14.82 -3.37
C ALA A 35 4.57 15.19 -2.25
N ASP A 36 4.34 14.74 -1.01
CA ASP A 36 5.26 14.98 0.12
C ASP A 36 6.45 14.00 0.12
N GLY A 37 6.42 13.00 -0.77
CA GLY A 37 7.52 12.08 -1.03
C GLY A 37 7.83 11.11 0.10
N ILE A 38 8.90 10.31 -0.09
CA ILE A 38 9.31 9.26 0.85
C ILE A 38 9.96 9.79 2.14
N GLU A 39 10.36 11.05 2.15
CA GLU A 39 11.01 11.68 3.30
C GLU A 39 10.03 12.14 4.38
N GLN A 40 8.72 12.17 4.09
CA GLN A 40 7.71 12.54 5.08
C GLN A 40 7.71 11.56 6.27
N GLN A 41 7.56 12.11 7.48
CA GLN A 41 7.68 11.30 8.70
C GLN A 41 6.63 10.18 8.78
N GLY A 42 5.39 10.47 8.39
CA GLY A 42 4.31 9.47 8.36
C GLY A 42 4.65 8.25 7.50
N PHE A 43 5.30 8.45 6.35
CA PHE A 43 5.70 7.34 5.50
C PHE A 43 6.83 6.50 6.10
N LYS A 44 7.83 7.13 6.71
CA LYS A 44 8.88 6.44 7.45
C LYS A 44 8.31 5.60 8.61
N ASP A 45 7.28 6.09 9.25
CA ASP A 45 6.62 5.37 10.34
C ASP A 45 5.78 4.19 9.80
N ILE A 46 5.14 4.32 8.62
CA ILE A 46 4.49 3.20 7.92
C ILE A 46 5.51 2.09 7.61
N LEU A 47 6.67 2.42 7.04
CA LEU A 47 7.70 1.43 6.75
C LEU A 47 8.13 0.68 8.02
N ARG A 48 8.36 1.37 9.14
CA ARG A 48 8.68 0.74 10.43
C ARG A 48 7.56 -0.17 10.94
N LEU A 49 6.27 0.20 10.74
CA LEU A 49 5.15 -0.65 11.11
C LEU A 49 5.12 -1.95 10.30
N VAL A 50 5.39 -1.86 9.00
CA VAL A 50 5.42 -3.02 8.09
C VAL A 50 6.59 -3.94 8.43
N GLU A 51 7.80 -3.39 8.58
CA GLU A 51 9.01 -4.11 9.03
C GLU A 51 8.82 -4.78 10.40
N GLY A 52 7.98 -4.18 11.27
CA GLY A 52 7.60 -4.76 12.57
C GLY A 52 6.79 -6.05 12.50
N GLY A 53 6.33 -6.45 11.31
CA GLY A 53 5.76 -7.76 10.99
C GLY A 53 4.28 -7.96 11.38
N LYS A 54 3.62 -6.98 12.01
CA LYS A 54 2.19 -7.06 12.34
C LYS A 54 1.29 -6.30 11.36
N CYS A 55 1.84 -5.29 10.69
CA CYS A 55 1.15 -4.49 9.71
C CYS A 55 1.25 -5.14 8.34
N TRP A 56 0.11 -5.42 7.72
CA TRP A 56 0.00 -5.70 6.29
C TRP A 56 -0.36 -4.41 5.57
N LEU A 57 0.26 -4.15 4.45
CA LEU A 57 0.04 -2.94 3.68
C LEU A 57 -0.63 -3.26 2.35
N LYS A 58 -1.77 -2.61 2.08
CA LYS A 58 -2.43 -2.70 0.78
C LYS A 58 -1.86 -1.66 -0.19
N LEU A 59 -1.24 -2.14 -1.25
CA LEU A 59 -0.82 -1.35 -2.41
C LEU A 59 -2.02 -1.17 -3.35
N THR A 60 -3.01 -0.41 -2.92
CA THR A 60 -4.31 -0.22 -3.55
C THR A 60 -4.68 1.26 -3.58
N GLY A 61 -5.64 1.65 -4.42
CA GLY A 61 -6.20 3.00 -4.41
C GLY A 61 -5.18 4.12 -4.61
N LEU A 62 -4.10 3.88 -5.34
CA LEU A 62 -2.96 4.78 -5.48
C LEU A 62 -3.35 6.15 -6.05
N TYR A 63 -4.36 6.17 -6.92
CA TYR A 63 -4.93 7.38 -7.53
C TYR A 63 -5.65 8.31 -6.52
N ARG A 64 -5.94 7.83 -5.30
CA ARG A 64 -6.64 8.61 -4.27
C ARG A 64 -5.76 9.64 -3.59
N PHE A 65 -4.46 9.47 -3.62
CA PHE A 65 -3.49 10.33 -2.94
C PHE A 65 -2.34 10.82 -3.85
N SER A 66 -2.38 10.44 -5.15
CA SER A 66 -1.52 10.98 -6.19
C SER A 66 -2.06 12.32 -6.72
N THR A 67 -1.15 13.18 -7.13
CA THR A 67 -1.45 14.46 -7.81
C THR A 67 -0.83 14.54 -9.20
N GLU A 68 -0.06 13.53 -9.60
CA GLU A 68 0.69 13.52 -10.85
C GLU A 68 0.09 12.56 -11.88
N PRO A 69 0.15 12.91 -13.18
CA PRO A 69 -0.25 12.00 -14.25
C PRO A 69 0.52 10.67 -14.20
N GLY A 70 -0.18 9.58 -14.46
CA GLY A 70 0.43 8.25 -14.44
C GLY A 70 0.93 7.81 -13.07
N LEU A 71 0.50 8.48 -11.99
CA LEU A 71 0.87 8.20 -10.60
C LEU A 71 2.39 8.28 -10.33
N ALA A 72 3.09 9.16 -11.05
CA ALA A 72 4.56 9.26 -10.99
C ALA A 72 5.09 9.64 -9.59
N ASP A 73 4.31 10.38 -8.81
CA ASP A 73 4.62 10.74 -7.42
C ASP A 73 4.47 9.57 -6.43
N VAL A 74 3.70 8.53 -6.79
CA VAL A 74 3.47 7.34 -5.96
C VAL A 74 4.58 6.29 -6.15
N GLU A 75 5.18 6.20 -7.32
CA GLU A 75 6.19 5.17 -7.64
C GLU A 75 7.30 5.07 -6.58
N PRO A 76 7.92 6.17 -6.11
CA PRO A 76 8.97 6.07 -5.08
C PRO A 76 8.47 5.46 -3.77
N MET A 77 7.26 5.80 -3.34
CA MET A 77 6.66 5.24 -2.13
C MET A 77 6.36 3.74 -2.31
N PHE A 78 5.82 3.37 -3.47
CA PHE A 78 5.51 1.99 -3.81
C PHE A 78 6.77 1.10 -3.80
N ARG A 79 7.83 1.55 -4.48
CA ARG A 79 9.11 0.83 -4.50
C ARG A 79 9.73 0.72 -3.11
N ALA A 80 9.71 1.79 -2.32
CA ALA A 80 10.24 1.77 -0.96
C ALA A 80 9.49 0.78 -0.06
N CYS A 81 8.17 0.61 -0.23
CA CYS A 81 7.42 -0.44 0.47
C CYS A 81 7.88 -1.84 0.05
N ALA A 82 8.07 -2.08 -1.26
CA ALA A 82 8.51 -3.37 -1.78
C ALA A 82 9.94 -3.74 -1.33
N ASP A 83 10.80 -2.74 -1.24
CA ASP A 83 12.19 -2.94 -0.77
C ASP A 83 12.25 -3.21 0.74
N ALA A 84 11.34 -2.62 1.52
CA ALA A 84 11.36 -2.74 2.98
C ALA A 84 10.84 -4.10 3.49
N ALA A 85 9.67 -4.56 2.99
CA ALA A 85 9.05 -5.77 3.49
C ALA A 85 8.08 -6.37 2.46
N PRO A 86 8.55 -6.95 1.34
CA PRO A 86 7.68 -7.49 0.30
C PRO A 86 6.74 -8.58 0.82
N GLU A 87 7.11 -9.30 1.88
CA GLU A 87 6.32 -10.34 2.52
C GLU A 87 5.12 -9.80 3.34
N ARG A 88 4.98 -8.50 3.46
CA ARG A 88 3.87 -7.83 4.16
C ARG A 88 2.99 -6.99 3.25
N LEU A 89 3.18 -7.11 1.94
CA LEU A 89 2.43 -6.35 0.95
C LEU A 89 1.37 -7.21 0.29
N ILE A 90 0.23 -6.61 0.00
CA ILE A 90 -0.79 -7.16 -0.89
C ILE A 90 -1.21 -6.11 -1.90
N TRP A 91 -1.46 -6.53 -3.14
CA TRP A 91 -1.95 -5.66 -4.18
C TRP A 91 -3.44 -5.89 -4.44
N GLY A 92 -4.14 -4.86 -4.91
CA GLY A 92 -5.51 -4.94 -5.36
C GLY A 92 -5.90 -3.75 -6.22
N SER A 93 -6.91 -3.93 -7.07
CA SER A 93 -7.38 -2.90 -7.99
C SER A 93 -8.12 -1.75 -7.32
N ASP A 94 -8.64 -1.95 -6.12
CA ASP A 94 -9.58 -1.04 -5.47
C ASP A 94 -10.92 -0.89 -6.24
N TYR A 95 -11.27 -1.92 -7.06
CA TYR A 95 -12.55 -1.96 -7.76
C TYR A 95 -13.72 -1.91 -6.74
N PRO A 96 -14.80 -1.17 -7.00
CA PRO A 96 -15.18 -0.48 -8.24
C PRO A 96 -14.71 0.98 -8.37
N HIS A 97 -13.59 1.38 -7.76
CA HIS A 97 -13.00 2.72 -7.85
C HIS A 97 -13.97 3.84 -7.43
N LEU A 98 -14.62 3.67 -6.30
CA LEU A 98 -15.65 4.60 -5.80
C LEU A 98 -15.20 6.05 -5.91
N SER A 99 -16.04 6.88 -6.53
CA SER A 99 -15.80 8.29 -6.87
C SER A 99 -14.76 8.54 -7.98
N PHE A 100 -14.14 7.50 -8.56
CA PHE A 100 -13.11 7.60 -9.60
C PHE A 100 -13.35 6.68 -10.79
N ALA A 101 -14.48 5.98 -10.86
CA ALA A 101 -14.76 4.96 -11.87
C ALA A 101 -14.61 5.43 -13.33
N ASP A 102 -14.88 6.72 -13.60
CA ASP A 102 -14.76 7.31 -14.94
C ASP A 102 -13.31 7.69 -15.32
N HIS A 103 -12.37 7.58 -14.38
CA HIS A 103 -11.00 8.08 -14.54
C HIS A 103 -9.91 7.04 -14.24
N VAL A 104 -10.30 5.85 -13.81
CA VAL A 104 -9.37 4.80 -13.37
C VAL A 104 -9.61 3.51 -14.13
N ASP A 105 -8.56 2.96 -14.72
CA ASP A 105 -8.56 1.67 -15.36
C ASP A 105 -7.77 0.64 -14.53
N THR A 106 -8.43 -0.46 -14.19
CA THR A 106 -7.81 -1.57 -13.43
C THR A 106 -6.61 -2.17 -14.16
N ILE A 107 -6.66 -2.23 -15.50
CA ILE A 107 -5.57 -2.80 -16.30
C ILE A 107 -4.35 -1.87 -16.26
N GLU A 108 -4.56 -0.57 -16.33
CA GLU A 108 -3.48 0.41 -16.19
C GLU A 108 -2.82 0.33 -14.82
N LEU A 109 -3.61 0.21 -13.73
CA LEU A 109 -3.07 0.02 -12.38
C LEU A 109 -2.25 -1.27 -12.25
N TYR A 110 -2.69 -2.36 -12.87
CA TYR A 110 -1.95 -3.61 -12.88
C TYR A 110 -0.65 -3.50 -13.69
N ASN A 111 -0.69 -2.82 -14.83
CA ASN A 111 0.51 -2.59 -15.64
C ASN A 111 1.55 -1.74 -14.89
N LEU A 112 1.13 -0.71 -14.16
CA LEU A 112 2.01 0.07 -13.29
C LEU A 112 2.62 -0.79 -12.18
N PHE A 113 1.82 -1.65 -11.53
CA PHE A 113 2.34 -2.61 -10.56
C PHE A 113 3.45 -3.48 -11.16
N CYS A 114 3.21 -4.07 -12.35
CA CYS A 114 4.20 -4.90 -13.04
C CYS A 114 5.45 -4.13 -13.47
N GLN A 115 5.31 -2.85 -13.79
CA GLN A 115 6.42 -1.98 -14.16
C GLN A 115 7.27 -1.58 -12.95
N TRP A 116 6.63 -1.35 -11.80
CA TRP A 116 7.32 -0.93 -10.58
C TRP A 116 7.93 -2.10 -9.80
N ILE A 117 7.39 -3.29 -9.97
CA ILE A 117 7.97 -4.54 -9.44
C ILE A 117 8.38 -5.38 -10.65
N ASP A 118 9.63 -5.30 -11.06
CA ASP A 118 10.18 -5.99 -12.24
C ASP A 118 10.61 -7.44 -11.96
N ASP A 119 10.73 -7.83 -10.68
CA ASP A 119 11.03 -9.19 -10.26
C ASP A 119 9.78 -10.07 -10.16
N ASP A 120 9.78 -11.18 -10.90
CA ASP A 120 8.64 -12.12 -10.97
C ASP A 120 8.36 -12.81 -9.63
N GLU A 121 9.37 -13.09 -8.83
CA GLU A 121 9.23 -13.73 -7.52
C GLU A 121 8.53 -12.79 -6.55
N THR A 122 8.95 -11.55 -6.48
CA THR A 122 8.32 -10.51 -5.67
C THR A 122 6.88 -10.23 -6.12
N ARG A 123 6.63 -10.18 -7.43
CA ARG A 123 5.25 -10.05 -7.94
C ARG A 123 4.36 -11.20 -7.49
N ARG A 124 4.85 -12.44 -7.62
CA ARG A 124 4.11 -13.63 -7.18
C ARG A 124 3.86 -13.57 -5.67
N GLN A 125 4.86 -13.21 -4.90
CA GLN A 125 4.73 -13.07 -3.44
C GLN A 125 3.60 -12.11 -3.09
N ILE A 126 3.58 -10.90 -3.65
CA ILE A 126 2.59 -9.86 -3.36
C ILE A 126 1.18 -10.25 -3.84
N LEU A 127 1.07 -10.91 -5.01
CA LEU A 127 -0.21 -11.24 -5.63
C LEU A 127 -0.82 -12.55 -5.15
N VAL A 128 -0.01 -13.50 -4.70
CA VAL A 128 -0.45 -14.88 -4.43
C VAL A 128 -0.10 -15.33 -3.03
N ASP A 129 1.18 -15.40 -2.72
CA ASP A 129 1.64 -16.06 -1.50
C ASP A 129 1.22 -15.29 -0.24
N ASN A 130 1.39 -13.97 -0.24
CA ASN A 130 0.95 -13.09 0.85
C ASN A 130 -0.58 -13.08 1.07
N PRO A 131 -1.43 -12.96 0.04
CA PRO A 131 -2.88 -13.12 0.21
C PRO A 131 -3.28 -14.48 0.77
N ILE A 132 -2.61 -15.57 0.36
CA ILE A 132 -2.85 -16.91 0.92
C ILE A 132 -2.53 -16.92 2.41
N ASP A 133 -1.38 -16.41 2.82
CA ASP A 133 -0.96 -16.35 4.22
C ASP A 133 -1.91 -15.47 5.06
N LEU A 134 -2.23 -14.28 4.56
CA LEU A 134 -3.04 -13.32 5.31
C LEU A 134 -4.50 -13.75 5.48
N PHE A 135 -5.11 -14.29 4.43
CA PHE A 135 -6.55 -14.61 4.40
C PHE A 135 -6.86 -16.09 4.55
N GLY A 136 -5.86 -16.97 4.56
CA GLY A 136 -6.04 -18.40 4.71
C GLY A 136 -6.69 -19.06 3.49
N PHE A 137 -6.42 -18.59 2.28
CA PHE A 137 -6.88 -19.25 1.07
C PHE A 137 -6.15 -20.60 0.89
N SER A 138 -6.88 -21.59 0.41
CA SER A 138 -6.38 -22.95 0.13
C SER A 138 -6.65 -23.35 -1.31
#